data_6d7114726dbd467bb831ed4cdbdad7d1
#
_entry.id   6d7114726dbd467bb831ed4cdbdad7d1
#
_cell.length_a   1.000
_cell.length_b   1.000
_cell.length_c   1.000
_cell.angle_alpha   90.00
_cell.angle_beta   90.00
_cell.angle_gamma   90.00
#
_symmetry.space_group_name_H-M   'P 1'
#
loop_
_entity.id
_entity.type
_entity.pdbx_description
1 polymer ?
#
loop_
_entity_poly.entity_id
_entity_poly.type
_entity_poly.pdbx_seq_one_letter_code
_entity_poly.pdbx_strand_id
1 'polypeptide(L)'
;MYNELTQKDIDDMQAEIDHRKIVVRKELLEHVKEARAQGDLSENFEYYAAKKAKNQNESRIRFLERMIKTAKVIDDNTTEDQVGMNKTVTVEIHEEGFPPAEEVYKIVTTVRGDSLKGLISVESPLGKQLLGHKVGDTVTIEVNKDYSYDVKIMKIENTGLTDEDRIRDF
;
A
#
# COMPACT_ATOMS: atom_id res chain seq x y z
N MET A 1 -5.61 -1.56 13.83
CA MET A 1 -4.32 -1.90 13.24
C MET A 1 -4.52 -3.13 12.37
N TYR A 2 -4.25 -3.01 11.13
CA TYR A 2 -4.84 -3.86 10.12
C TYR A 2 -3.81 -4.76 9.52
N ASN A 3 -3.97 -6.04 9.80
CA ASN A 3 -3.05 -7.07 9.35
C ASN A 3 -3.75 -8.00 8.35
N GLU A 4 -4.79 -7.49 7.69
CA GLU A 4 -5.46 -8.22 6.62
C GLU A 4 -4.61 -8.14 5.35
N LEU A 5 -3.96 -9.24 5.04
CA LEU A 5 -3.01 -9.36 3.94
C LEU A 5 -3.42 -10.52 3.03
N THR A 6 -3.21 -10.36 1.74
CA THR A 6 -3.29 -11.49 0.81
C THR A 6 -2.03 -12.33 0.91
N GLN A 7 -2.07 -13.55 0.40
CA GLN A 7 -0.86 -14.39 0.30
C GLN A 7 0.21 -13.71 -0.56
N LYS A 8 -0.19 -13.00 -1.62
CA LYS A 8 0.72 -12.23 -2.46
C LYS A 8 1.44 -11.11 -1.68
N ASP A 9 0.73 -10.43 -0.78
CA ASP A 9 1.33 -9.41 0.09
C ASP A 9 2.42 -10.03 0.97
N ILE A 10 2.12 -11.18 1.57
CA ILE A 10 3.06 -11.90 2.43
C ILE A 10 4.28 -12.36 1.64
N ASP A 11 4.09 -12.91 0.45
CA ASP A 11 5.17 -13.36 -0.41
C ASP A 11 6.08 -12.20 -0.84
N ASP A 12 5.50 -11.06 -1.20
CA ASP A 12 6.25 -9.86 -1.56
C ASP A 12 7.02 -9.28 -0.36
N MET A 13 6.41 -9.29 0.83
CA MET A 13 7.08 -8.88 2.07
C MET A 13 8.26 -9.80 2.41
N GLN A 14 8.08 -11.10 2.27
CA GLN A 14 9.14 -12.07 2.54
C GLN A 14 10.29 -11.92 1.54
N ALA A 15 10.00 -11.70 0.27
CA ALA A 15 11.00 -11.43 -0.75
C ALA A 15 11.81 -10.16 -0.44
N GLU A 16 11.13 -9.09 0.01
CA GLU A 16 11.80 -7.85 0.44
C GLU A 16 12.68 -8.08 1.66
N ILE A 17 12.22 -8.82 2.66
CA ILE A 17 13.01 -9.18 3.85
C ILE A 17 14.28 -9.92 3.43
N ASP A 18 14.16 -10.93 2.60
CA ASP A 18 15.30 -11.75 2.14
C ASP A 18 16.32 -10.91 1.38
N HIS A 19 15.87 -10.05 0.49
CA HIS A 19 16.75 -9.12 -0.24
C HIS A 19 17.48 -8.15 0.70
N ARG A 20 16.75 -7.58 1.66
CA ARG A 20 17.34 -6.66 2.64
C ARG A 20 18.35 -7.33 3.58
N LYS A 21 18.13 -8.59 3.95
CA LYS A 21 19.05 -9.36 4.80
C LYS A 21 20.29 -9.82 4.04
N ILE A 22 20.13 -10.28 2.80
CA ILE A 22 21.20 -10.91 2.03
C ILE A 22 22.04 -9.88 1.27
N VAL A 23 21.39 -8.88 0.63
CA VAL A 23 22.04 -7.92 -0.25
C VAL A 23 22.24 -6.57 0.41
N VAL A 24 21.14 -5.89 0.79
CA VAL A 24 21.17 -4.50 1.27
C VAL A 24 21.96 -4.38 2.58
N ARG A 25 21.72 -5.27 3.52
CA ARG A 25 22.45 -5.28 4.82
C ARG A 25 23.96 -5.37 4.62
N LYS A 26 24.39 -6.25 3.73
CA LYS A 26 25.84 -6.42 3.41
C LYS A 26 26.43 -5.14 2.84
N GLU A 27 25.77 -4.54 1.86
CA GLU A 27 26.23 -3.28 1.25
C GLU A 27 26.30 -2.14 2.26
N LEU A 28 25.31 -2.00 3.11
CA LEU A 28 25.25 -0.96 4.12
C LEU A 28 26.30 -1.15 5.22
N LEU A 29 26.60 -2.38 5.61
CA LEU A 29 27.69 -2.69 6.54
C LEU A 29 29.05 -2.34 5.96
N GLU A 30 29.28 -2.58 4.67
CA GLU A 30 30.51 -2.17 3.98
C GLU A 30 30.64 -0.64 3.92
N HIS A 31 29.56 0.09 3.62
CA HIS A 31 29.54 1.56 3.63
C HIS A 31 29.88 2.14 5.01
N VAL A 32 29.33 1.55 6.08
CA VAL A 32 29.67 1.96 7.46
C VAL A 32 31.16 1.73 7.75
N LYS A 33 31.68 0.57 7.35
CA LYS A 33 33.07 0.20 7.53
C LYS A 33 34.02 1.16 6.78
N GLU A 34 33.72 1.45 5.52
CA GLU A 34 34.48 2.39 4.70
C GLU A 34 34.46 3.80 5.28
N ALA A 35 33.31 4.32 5.67
CA ALA A 35 33.17 5.64 6.27
C ALA A 35 33.91 5.75 7.60
N ARG A 36 33.87 4.70 8.41
CA ARG A 36 34.62 4.64 9.71
C ARG A 36 36.09 4.66 9.51
N ALA A 37 36.61 4.09 8.43
CA ALA A 37 38.02 4.06 8.10
C ALA A 37 38.62 5.43 7.67
N GLN A 38 37.77 6.41 7.36
CA GLN A 38 38.16 7.73 6.86
C GLN A 38 38.50 8.77 7.93
N GLY A 39 38.58 8.41 9.21
CA GLY A 39 39.12 9.27 10.26
C GLY A 39 38.15 9.63 11.38
N ASP A 40 38.14 10.90 11.82
CA ASP A 40 37.40 11.36 12.98
C ASP A 40 35.88 11.20 12.83
N LEU A 41 35.29 10.35 13.66
CA LEU A 41 33.86 10.05 13.65
C LEU A 41 33.00 11.19 14.15
N SER A 42 33.54 12.14 14.93
CA SER A 42 32.74 13.23 15.49
C SER A 42 32.25 14.25 14.45
N GLU A 43 32.97 14.38 13.34
CA GLU A 43 32.65 15.28 12.21
C GLU A 43 32.47 14.53 10.90
N ASN A 44 32.35 13.21 10.94
CA ASN A 44 32.22 12.37 9.74
C ASN A 44 30.75 12.20 9.33
N PHE A 45 30.28 13.08 8.47
CA PHE A 45 28.92 13.05 7.94
C PHE A 45 28.63 11.78 7.15
N GLU A 46 29.61 11.23 6.43
CA GLU A 46 29.46 9.97 5.69
C GLU A 46 29.21 8.80 6.62
N TYR A 47 29.91 8.75 7.75
CA TYR A 47 29.67 7.76 8.79
C TYR A 47 28.26 7.84 9.36
N TYR A 48 27.80 9.03 9.72
CA TYR A 48 26.44 9.21 10.25
C TYR A 48 25.37 8.87 9.23
N ALA A 49 25.56 9.24 7.97
CA ALA A 49 24.64 8.90 6.88
C ALA A 49 24.59 7.38 6.65
N ALA A 50 25.74 6.71 6.61
CA ALA A 50 25.84 5.26 6.45
C ALA A 50 25.20 4.51 7.63
N LYS A 51 25.43 4.96 8.85
CA LYS A 51 24.81 4.40 10.06
C LYS A 51 23.30 4.56 10.05
N LYS A 52 22.80 5.72 9.66
CA LYS A 52 21.38 6.00 9.54
C LYS A 52 20.72 5.08 8.51
N ALA A 53 21.32 4.93 7.33
CA ALA A 53 20.82 4.05 6.27
C ALA A 53 20.76 2.59 6.75
N LYS A 54 21.80 2.11 7.43
CA LYS A 54 21.81 0.78 8.04
C LYS A 54 20.67 0.61 9.03
N ASN A 55 20.47 1.56 9.93
CA ASN A 55 19.41 1.49 10.94
C ASN A 55 18.00 1.54 10.32
N GLN A 56 17.83 2.32 9.27
CA GLN A 56 16.56 2.35 8.51
C GLN A 56 16.25 1.00 7.87
N ASN A 57 17.27 0.34 7.30
CA ASN A 57 17.10 -1.00 6.73
C ASN A 57 16.70 -2.02 7.81
N GLU A 58 17.34 -2.01 8.97
CA GLU A 58 17.00 -2.89 10.09
C GLU A 58 15.58 -2.62 10.61
N SER A 59 15.17 -1.36 10.67
CA SER A 59 13.81 -0.99 11.07
C SER A 59 12.77 -1.48 10.07
N ARG A 60 13.05 -1.38 8.78
CA ARG A 60 12.17 -1.90 7.73
C ARG A 60 12.03 -3.43 7.81
N ILE A 61 13.13 -4.13 8.02
CA ILE A 61 13.10 -5.59 8.20
C ILE A 61 12.20 -5.97 9.38
N ARG A 62 12.40 -5.35 10.54
CA ARG A 62 11.56 -5.61 11.73
C ARG A 62 10.09 -5.30 11.50
N PHE A 63 9.81 -4.22 10.79
CA PHE A 63 8.43 -3.86 10.43
C PHE A 63 7.78 -4.96 9.58
N LEU A 64 8.44 -5.39 8.51
CA LEU A 64 7.92 -6.43 7.61
C LEU A 64 7.75 -7.78 8.32
N GLU A 65 8.73 -8.18 9.13
CA GLU A 65 8.64 -9.41 9.93
C GLU A 65 7.45 -9.39 10.90
N ARG A 66 7.22 -8.25 11.54
CA ARG A 66 6.06 -8.07 12.44
C ARG A 66 4.75 -8.15 11.67
N MET A 67 4.66 -7.53 10.50
CA MET A 67 3.46 -7.57 9.65
C MET A 67 3.14 -9.01 9.23
N ILE A 68 4.13 -9.78 8.81
CA ILE A 68 3.94 -11.20 8.45
C ILE A 68 3.50 -12.01 9.66
N LYS A 69 4.14 -11.81 10.82
CA LYS A 69 3.84 -12.55 12.05
C LYS A 69 2.40 -12.35 12.53
N THR A 70 1.87 -11.15 12.36
CA THR A 70 0.53 -10.77 12.82
C THR A 70 -0.52 -10.80 11.72
N ALA A 71 -0.17 -11.29 10.53
CA ALA A 71 -1.05 -11.29 9.37
C ALA A 71 -2.28 -12.19 9.58
N LYS A 72 -3.42 -11.64 9.18
CA LYS A 72 -4.63 -12.40 8.91
C LYS A 72 -4.77 -12.52 7.40
N VAL A 73 -4.64 -13.73 6.87
CA VAL A 73 -4.71 -13.96 5.43
C VAL A 73 -6.15 -13.82 4.95
N ILE A 74 -6.35 -13.00 3.93
CA ILE A 74 -7.63 -12.78 3.29
C ILE A 74 -7.56 -13.14 1.81
N ASP A 75 -8.67 -13.61 1.27
CA ASP A 75 -8.83 -13.92 -0.14
C ASP A 75 -9.90 -13.02 -0.77
N ASP A 76 -9.78 -12.78 -2.06
CA ASP A 76 -10.83 -12.11 -2.82
C ASP A 76 -11.89 -13.13 -3.23
N ASN A 77 -13.07 -13.03 -2.61
CA ASN A 77 -14.22 -13.90 -2.88
C ASN A 77 -15.21 -13.27 -3.87
N THR A 78 -14.84 -12.17 -4.52
CA THR A 78 -15.72 -11.49 -5.48
C THR A 78 -15.68 -12.15 -6.85
N THR A 79 -16.78 -12.05 -7.59
CA THR A 79 -16.85 -12.52 -8.98
C THR A 79 -16.25 -11.48 -9.93
N GLU A 80 -16.01 -11.86 -11.20
CA GLU A 80 -15.40 -10.97 -12.19
C GLU A 80 -16.18 -9.67 -12.42
N ASP A 81 -17.49 -9.71 -12.25
CA ASP A 81 -18.39 -8.56 -12.44
C ASP A 81 -18.59 -7.71 -11.18
N GLN A 82 -17.96 -8.08 -10.08
CA GLN A 82 -18.00 -7.33 -8.83
C GLN A 82 -16.69 -6.56 -8.58
N VAL A 83 -16.81 -5.43 -7.89
CA VAL A 83 -15.65 -4.73 -7.33
C VAL A 83 -14.99 -5.65 -6.33
N GLY A 84 -13.71 -5.92 -6.54
CA GLY A 84 -12.93 -6.81 -5.70
C GLY A 84 -11.50 -6.31 -5.53
N MET A 85 -10.73 -7.06 -4.77
CA MET A 85 -9.35 -6.73 -4.48
C MET A 85 -8.51 -6.79 -5.75
N ASN A 86 -7.60 -5.81 -5.89
CA ASN A 86 -6.68 -5.67 -7.02
C ASN A 86 -7.38 -5.44 -8.37
N LYS A 87 -8.62 -5.01 -8.35
CA LYS A 87 -9.38 -4.61 -9.53
C LYS A 87 -9.40 -3.11 -9.69
N THR A 88 -9.40 -2.66 -10.94
CA THR A 88 -9.50 -1.24 -11.29
C THR A 88 -10.96 -0.89 -11.56
N VAL A 89 -11.44 0.14 -10.88
CA VAL A 89 -12.83 0.59 -10.93
C VAL A 89 -12.88 2.02 -11.41
N THR A 90 -13.64 2.26 -12.47
CA THR A 90 -13.97 3.61 -12.93
C THR A 90 -15.30 4.00 -12.31
N VAL A 91 -15.32 5.13 -11.63
CA VAL A 91 -16.50 5.64 -10.93
C VAL A 91 -16.82 7.06 -11.34
N GLU A 92 -18.08 7.44 -11.14
CA GLU A 92 -18.54 8.83 -11.29
C GLU A 92 -18.99 9.31 -9.92
N ILE A 93 -18.36 10.39 -9.45
CA ILE A 93 -18.62 11.00 -8.15
C ILE A 93 -19.66 12.11 -8.32
N HIS A 94 -20.73 12.01 -7.55
CA HIS A 94 -21.79 13.00 -7.49
C HIS A 94 -21.78 13.67 -6.12
N GLU A 95 -21.42 14.92 -6.11
CA GLU A 95 -21.31 15.76 -4.92
C GLU A 95 -22.17 16.99 -5.09
N GLU A 96 -22.96 17.33 -4.07
CA GLU A 96 -23.87 18.49 -4.12
C GLU A 96 -23.09 19.79 -4.38
N GLY A 97 -23.53 20.53 -5.37
CA GLY A 97 -22.91 21.80 -5.74
C GLY A 97 -21.75 21.68 -6.73
N PHE A 98 -21.38 20.47 -7.14
CA PHE A 98 -20.30 20.22 -8.09
C PHE A 98 -20.78 19.40 -9.29
N PRO A 99 -20.19 19.60 -10.49
CA PRO A 99 -20.48 18.72 -11.61
C PRO A 99 -19.97 17.29 -11.33
N PRO A 100 -20.60 16.26 -11.93
CA PRO A 100 -20.11 14.88 -11.80
C PRO A 100 -18.64 14.77 -12.25
N ALA A 101 -17.83 14.07 -11.47
CA ALA A 101 -16.43 13.84 -11.74
C ALA A 101 -16.15 12.35 -11.92
N GLU A 102 -15.41 11.99 -12.97
CA GLU A 102 -14.95 10.63 -13.20
C GLU A 102 -13.58 10.42 -12.53
N GLU A 103 -13.47 9.34 -11.79
CA GLU A 103 -12.23 8.93 -11.11
C GLU A 103 -11.98 7.44 -11.35
N VAL A 104 -10.70 7.06 -11.32
CA VAL A 104 -10.26 5.68 -11.47
C VAL A 104 -9.53 5.26 -10.20
N TYR A 105 -9.99 4.18 -9.59
CA TYR A 105 -9.41 3.63 -8.37
C TYR A 105 -9.05 2.16 -8.56
N LYS A 106 -8.01 1.73 -7.87
CA LYS A 106 -7.73 0.31 -7.66
C LYS A 106 -7.92 -0.01 -6.18
N ILE A 107 -8.71 -1.03 -5.89
CA ILE A 107 -8.96 -1.47 -4.52
C ILE A 107 -7.85 -2.44 -4.11
N VAL A 108 -7.13 -2.11 -3.06
CA VAL A 108 -5.94 -2.84 -2.60
C VAL A 108 -5.99 -3.08 -1.09
N THR A 109 -5.11 -3.94 -0.60
CA THR A 109 -4.90 -4.06 0.86
C THR A 109 -4.26 -2.77 1.41
N THR A 110 -4.45 -2.52 2.70
CA THR A 110 -3.98 -1.27 3.34
C THR A 110 -2.48 -1.04 3.16
N VAL A 111 -1.68 -2.10 3.16
CA VAL A 111 -0.23 -2.01 2.99
C VAL A 111 0.21 -1.50 1.61
N ARG A 112 -0.67 -1.54 0.62
CA ARG A 112 -0.43 -1.02 -0.74
C ARG A 112 -1.15 0.29 -1.02
N GLY A 113 -2.02 0.74 -0.10
CA GLY A 113 -2.84 1.93 -0.28
C GLY A 113 -2.00 3.19 -0.50
N ASP A 114 -2.35 3.96 -1.54
CA ASP A 114 -1.76 5.25 -1.85
C ASP A 114 -2.82 6.08 -2.60
N SER A 115 -3.54 6.91 -1.87
CA SER A 115 -4.65 7.70 -2.43
C SER A 115 -4.23 8.64 -3.55
N LEU A 116 -2.99 9.13 -3.54
CA LEU A 116 -2.47 10.00 -4.59
C LEU A 116 -2.32 9.26 -5.93
N LYS A 117 -2.15 7.96 -5.89
CA LYS A 117 -2.08 7.09 -7.07
C LYS A 117 -3.41 6.38 -7.38
N GLY A 118 -4.46 6.70 -6.65
CA GLY A 118 -5.75 6.02 -6.81
C GLY A 118 -5.80 4.61 -6.22
N LEU A 119 -4.82 4.24 -5.39
CA LEU A 119 -4.79 2.96 -4.68
C LEU A 119 -5.55 3.10 -3.36
N ILE A 120 -6.78 2.60 -3.34
CA ILE A 120 -7.70 2.76 -2.22
C ILE A 120 -7.73 1.48 -1.39
N SER A 121 -7.51 1.61 -0.09
CA SER A 121 -7.57 0.49 0.84
C SER A 121 -8.98 -0.11 0.90
N VAL A 122 -9.07 -1.44 0.89
CA VAL A 122 -10.32 -2.18 1.14
C VAL A 122 -10.94 -1.83 2.50
N GLU A 123 -10.16 -1.33 3.43
CA GLU A 123 -10.60 -0.95 4.78
C GLU A 123 -11.01 0.52 4.89
N SER A 124 -10.75 1.33 3.86
CA SER A 124 -11.22 2.72 3.82
C SER A 124 -12.75 2.78 3.68
N PRO A 125 -13.38 3.88 4.08
CA PRO A 125 -14.84 4.04 3.88
C PRO A 125 -15.26 3.84 2.43
N LEU A 126 -14.52 4.40 1.48
CA LEU A 126 -14.79 4.24 0.05
C LEU A 126 -14.60 2.78 -0.39
N GLY A 127 -13.48 2.16 -0.03
CA GLY A 127 -13.19 0.76 -0.39
C GLY A 127 -14.22 -0.22 0.16
N LYS A 128 -14.62 -0.06 1.42
CA LYS A 128 -15.64 -0.89 2.05
C LYS A 128 -16.99 -0.79 1.36
N GLN A 129 -17.39 0.41 0.96
CA GLN A 129 -18.67 0.63 0.31
C GLN A 129 -18.70 0.12 -1.14
N LEU A 130 -17.58 0.21 -1.86
CA LEU A 130 -17.51 -0.25 -3.24
C LEU A 130 -17.41 -1.78 -3.36
N LEU A 131 -16.77 -2.43 -2.39
CA LEU A 131 -16.49 -3.86 -2.45
C LEU A 131 -17.77 -4.70 -2.64
N GLY A 132 -17.75 -5.60 -3.62
CA GLY A 132 -18.86 -6.51 -3.93
C GLY A 132 -19.97 -5.93 -4.81
N HIS A 133 -19.96 -4.64 -5.07
CA HIS A 133 -20.91 -4.01 -5.98
C HIS A 133 -20.57 -4.23 -7.45
N LYS A 134 -21.53 -3.99 -8.32
CA LYS A 134 -21.44 -4.20 -9.78
C LYS A 134 -21.55 -2.89 -10.53
N VAL A 135 -21.20 -2.91 -11.81
CA VAL A 135 -21.42 -1.79 -12.74
C VAL A 135 -22.89 -1.38 -12.70
N GLY A 136 -23.13 -0.08 -12.59
CA GLY A 136 -24.46 0.52 -12.48
C GLY A 136 -24.94 0.76 -11.05
N ASP A 137 -24.29 0.13 -10.06
CA ASP A 137 -24.62 0.38 -8.66
C ASP A 137 -24.14 1.77 -8.23
N THR A 138 -24.92 2.40 -7.36
CA THR A 138 -24.56 3.66 -6.72
C THR A 138 -24.49 3.46 -5.21
N VAL A 139 -23.40 3.89 -4.61
CA VAL A 139 -23.19 3.83 -3.15
C VAL A 139 -23.03 5.23 -2.59
N THR A 140 -23.48 5.44 -1.37
CA THR A 140 -23.32 6.72 -0.65
C THR A 140 -22.18 6.60 0.34
N ILE A 141 -21.22 7.52 0.25
CA ILE A 141 -20.08 7.61 1.16
C ILE A 141 -20.39 8.72 2.17
N GLU A 142 -20.58 8.35 3.43
CA GLU A 142 -20.75 9.29 4.53
C GLU A 142 -19.40 9.67 5.11
N VAL A 143 -19.01 10.94 4.95
CA VAL A 143 -17.76 11.48 5.51
C VAL A 143 -17.99 11.91 6.97
N ASN A 144 -19.12 12.57 7.22
CA ASN A 144 -19.57 12.95 8.55
C ASN A 144 -21.10 13.17 8.52
N LYS A 145 -21.68 13.65 9.62
CA LYS A 145 -23.13 13.87 9.75
C LYS A 145 -23.70 14.86 8.74
N ASP A 146 -22.88 15.78 8.28
CA ASP A 146 -23.32 16.90 7.44
C ASP A 146 -22.85 16.77 5.99
N TYR A 147 -22.00 15.79 5.69
CA TYR A 147 -21.40 15.64 4.39
C TYR A 147 -21.34 14.18 3.92
N SER A 148 -21.93 13.96 2.76
CA SER A 148 -21.88 12.69 2.04
C SER A 148 -21.82 12.96 0.53
N TYR A 149 -21.40 11.97 -0.22
CA TYR A 149 -21.42 12.00 -1.68
C TYR A 149 -21.76 10.63 -2.23
N ASP A 150 -22.28 10.61 -3.47
CA ASP A 150 -22.63 9.38 -4.14
C ASP A 150 -21.56 8.98 -5.15
N VAL A 151 -21.32 7.69 -5.26
CA VAL A 151 -20.36 7.10 -6.19
C VAL A 151 -21.06 6.05 -7.02
N LYS A 152 -21.12 6.27 -8.33
CA LYS A 152 -21.67 5.33 -9.30
C LYS A 152 -20.56 4.54 -9.95
N ILE A 153 -20.68 3.21 -9.97
CA ILE A 153 -19.71 2.33 -10.61
C ILE A 153 -19.97 2.28 -12.11
N MET A 154 -19.01 2.73 -12.89
CA MET A 154 -19.14 2.82 -14.34
C MET A 154 -18.47 1.64 -15.06
N LYS A 155 -17.33 1.15 -14.56
CA LYS A 155 -16.54 0.10 -15.18
C LYS A 155 -15.73 -0.65 -14.14
N ILE A 156 -15.59 -1.97 -14.31
CA ILE A 156 -14.72 -2.82 -13.49
C ILE A 156 -13.77 -3.58 -14.43
N GLU A 157 -12.46 -3.50 -14.15
CA GLU A 157 -11.43 -4.18 -14.90
C GLU A 157 -10.60 -5.09 -13.98
N ASN A 158 -10.40 -6.33 -14.39
CA ASN A 158 -9.59 -7.31 -13.65
C ASN A 158 -8.10 -7.14 -13.99
N THR A 159 -7.50 -6.02 -13.57
CA THR A 159 -6.13 -5.64 -13.92
C THR A 159 -5.07 -6.36 -13.11
N GLY A 160 -5.40 -6.82 -11.91
CA GLY A 160 -4.43 -7.39 -10.98
C GLY A 160 -3.42 -6.38 -10.45
N LEU A 161 -2.42 -6.85 -9.72
CA LEU A 161 -1.32 -6.04 -9.23
C LEU A 161 -0.26 -5.85 -10.31
N THR A 162 0.33 -4.66 -10.35
CA THR A 162 1.49 -4.31 -11.19
C THR A 162 2.70 -3.98 -10.30
N ASP A 163 3.88 -3.82 -10.91
CA ASP A 163 5.11 -3.45 -10.18
C ASP A 163 5.01 -2.07 -9.51
N GLU A 164 4.08 -1.22 -9.94
CA GLU A 164 3.80 0.08 -9.32
C GLU A 164 2.95 -0.04 -8.04
N ASP A 165 2.23 -1.13 -7.87
CA ASP A 165 1.34 -1.39 -6.74
C ASP A 165 2.08 -2.05 -5.57
N ARG A 166 3.27 -1.60 -5.27
CA ARG A 166 4.15 -2.18 -4.26
C ARG A 166 3.71 -1.90 -2.82
N ILE A 167 4.26 -2.67 -1.90
CA ILE A 167 4.12 -2.43 -0.46
C ILE A 167 4.72 -1.05 -0.13
N ARG A 168 3.95 -0.24 0.60
CA ARG A 168 4.37 1.13 0.96
C ARG A 168 5.60 1.13 1.85
N ASP A 169 6.38 2.19 1.71
CA ASP A 169 7.42 2.55 2.66
C ASP A 169 6.78 3.24 3.87
N PHE A 170 7.09 2.75 5.06
CA PHE A 170 6.63 3.32 6.33
C PHE A 170 7.82 3.77 7.17
#